data_48919a4c2b6bedf787f41edff29f2c63
#
_entry.id   48919a4c2b6bedf787f41edff29f2c63
#
_cell.length_a   1.000
_cell.length_b   1.000
_cell.length_c   1.000
_cell.angle_alpha   90.00
_cell.angle_beta   90.00
_cell.angle_gamma   90.00
#
_symmetry.space_group_name_H-M   'P 1'
#
loop_
_entity.id
_entity.type
_entity.pdbx_description
1 polymer ?
#
loop_
_entity_poly.entity_id
_entity_poly.type
_entity_poly.pdbx_seq_one_letter_code
_entity_poly.pdbx_strand_id
1 'polypeptide(L)'
;MEDRYIATVDLGTAKLALSVARITGDNAEIIYYKERPSDGVRYGCIFNPTKASVPLKEAIKEAEDELGIKVTQVVIGVPRYGVSQEIASANLDRSDAEACITQEEIDCIKDMALDSYPLADAEKQEIYGASAQSFSTDDSINCTEEDVVGMPSAVLQGNFKIFIGVKKASRNIDIMLNKADVALARKYFLPPLTAEAVLSSEEKENGVALIEMGAGVTSITIYQGGILRYYHAIPFGGRSITNDIKLECGFTEKLAENIKLGFGACMPDKLQTMSDKILQIVDEENGTDQQLPVKYLSEIITARVREIIDAVLYLIQESGYADRLRNGVVLTGGCANLAGCANLIKEMSGYNVRIGFPRAKKFSFSGCAGIGETDAASTIGMLLYAREDRHLNCIEEVSGVGTPSETVSLRSTPPGKAGPLPLTMPRAARVSEGVPTPDSTDGSVFDPTEWEVKPEKKQKQQKTEKKDNFLVRWTKKSLKAGEDFVGGLYDKMEEN
;
A
#
# COMPACT_ATOMS: atom_id res chain seq x y z
N MET A 1 -31.31 -2.78 11.79
CA MET A 1 -30.45 -3.40 10.74
C MET A 1 -29.60 -4.39 11.49
N GLU A 2 -29.51 -5.59 11.01
CA GLU A 2 -28.61 -6.59 11.58
C GLU A 2 -27.17 -6.15 11.32
N ASP A 3 -26.31 -6.36 12.30
CA ASP A 3 -24.87 -6.14 12.15
C ASP A 3 -24.33 -7.14 11.13
N ARG A 4 -23.45 -6.70 10.26
CA ARG A 4 -22.74 -7.56 9.31
C ARG A 4 -21.24 -7.37 9.47
N TYR A 5 -20.48 -8.37 9.07
CA TYR A 5 -19.05 -8.39 9.29
C TYR A 5 -18.29 -8.53 7.98
N ILE A 6 -17.23 -7.77 7.83
CA ILE A 6 -16.34 -7.85 6.68
C ILE A 6 -14.97 -8.25 7.16
N ALA A 7 -14.45 -9.37 6.62
CA ALA A 7 -13.10 -9.82 6.83
C ALA A 7 -12.24 -9.53 5.60
N THR A 8 -11.12 -8.81 5.78
CA THR A 8 -10.20 -8.50 4.68
C THR A 8 -8.81 -9.07 4.92
N VAL A 9 -8.19 -9.51 3.85
CA VAL A 9 -6.80 -9.99 3.83
C VAL A 9 -5.97 -9.10 2.93
N ASP A 10 -5.04 -8.34 3.51
CA ASP A 10 -4.01 -7.63 2.76
C ASP A 10 -2.75 -8.49 2.68
N LEU A 11 -2.40 -8.91 1.47
CA LEU A 11 -1.29 -9.82 1.23
C LEU A 11 -0.09 -9.06 0.66
N GLY A 12 0.77 -8.60 1.55
CA GLY A 12 2.03 -7.96 1.19
C GLY A 12 3.20 -8.94 1.04
N THR A 13 4.32 -8.45 0.49
CA THR A 13 5.57 -9.24 0.32
C THR A 13 6.22 -9.59 1.66
N ALA A 14 6.13 -8.73 2.68
CA ALA A 14 6.73 -8.95 4.00
C ALA A 14 5.74 -9.45 5.03
N LYS A 15 4.49 -8.98 4.95
CA LYS A 15 3.45 -9.27 5.93
C LYS A 15 2.11 -9.56 5.27
N LEU A 16 1.31 -10.39 5.93
CA LEU A 16 -0.11 -10.58 5.71
C LEU A 16 -0.83 -9.91 6.86
N ALA A 17 -1.84 -9.09 6.56
CA ALA A 17 -2.71 -8.49 7.56
C ALA A 17 -4.14 -9.03 7.40
N LEU A 18 -4.72 -9.52 8.50
CA LEU A 18 -6.13 -9.88 8.59
C LEU A 18 -6.85 -8.82 9.42
N SER A 19 -7.94 -8.29 8.90
CA SER A 19 -8.82 -7.41 9.66
C SER A 19 -10.25 -7.87 9.60
N VAL A 20 -11.00 -7.61 10.67
CA VAL A 20 -12.45 -7.81 10.75
C VAL A 20 -13.09 -6.51 11.19
N ALA A 21 -14.07 -6.06 10.44
CA ALA A 21 -14.88 -4.90 10.79
C ALA A 21 -16.34 -5.29 10.96
N ARG A 22 -16.97 -4.73 11.98
CA ARG A 22 -18.42 -4.74 12.17
C ARG A 22 -19.01 -3.53 11.45
N ILE A 23 -20.01 -3.76 10.63
CA ILE A 23 -20.70 -2.73 9.87
C ILE A 23 -22.11 -2.58 10.41
N THR A 24 -22.42 -1.40 10.95
CA THR A 24 -23.74 -1.03 11.47
C THR A 24 -24.22 0.21 10.70
N GLY A 25 -25.13 0.01 9.74
CA GLY A 25 -25.51 1.06 8.78
C GLY A 25 -24.29 1.51 7.95
N ASP A 26 -23.97 2.81 8.00
CA ASP A 26 -22.81 3.39 7.30
C ASP A 26 -21.53 3.43 8.15
N ASN A 27 -21.60 3.00 9.41
CA ASN A 27 -20.44 2.99 10.29
C ASN A 27 -19.64 1.68 10.12
N ALA A 28 -18.33 1.82 10.01
CA ALA A 28 -17.39 0.71 10.04
C ALA A 28 -16.56 0.77 11.33
N GLU A 29 -16.70 -0.23 12.17
CA GLU A 29 -15.90 -0.40 13.38
C GLU A 29 -14.96 -1.59 13.20
N ILE A 30 -13.65 -1.34 13.21
CA ILE A 30 -12.65 -2.40 13.13
C ILE A 30 -12.50 -3.00 14.51
N ILE A 31 -12.87 -4.26 14.65
CA ILE A 31 -12.87 -5.02 15.90
C ILE A 31 -11.68 -5.96 16.01
N TYR A 32 -10.98 -6.22 14.90
CA TYR A 32 -9.79 -7.06 14.87
C TYR A 32 -8.83 -6.61 13.78
N TYR A 33 -7.55 -6.52 14.11
CA TYR A 33 -6.46 -6.31 13.16
C TYR A 33 -5.18 -6.93 13.69
N LYS A 34 -4.62 -7.86 12.94
CA LYS A 34 -3.30 -8.43 13.23
C LYS A 34 -2.51 -8.70 11.96
N GLU A 35 -1.20 -8.59 12.13
CA GLU A 35 -0.21 -8.82 11.10
C GLU A 35 0.60 -10.07 11.38
N ARG A 36 0.94 -10.81 10.32
CA ARG A 36 1.82 -11.96 10.37
C ARG A 36 2.85 -11.89 9.25
N PRO A 37 4.07 -12.41 9.44
CA PRO A 37 5.04 -12.52 8.35
C PRO A 37 4.45 -13.31 7.18
N SER A 38 4.59 -12.81 5.96
CA SER A 38 4.20 -13.51 4.73
C SER A 38 5.23 -14.57 4.36
N ASP A 39 4.77 -15.72 3.86
CA ASP A 39 5.60 -16.71 3.18
C ASP A 39 5.02 -17.01 1.80
N GLY A 40 5.85 -17.48 0.86
CA GLY A 40 5.41 -17.81 -0.50
C GLY A 40 4.97 -16.62 -1.36
N VAL A 41 5.28 -15.37 -0.95
CA VAL A 41 4.90 -14.13 -1.64
C VAL A 41 6.13 -13.35 -2.08
N ARG A 42 6.16 -12.92 -3.35
CA ARG A 42 7.19 -12.04 -3.92
C ARG A 42 6.54 -10.97 -4.76
N TYR A 43 7.00 -9.74 -4.64
CA TYR A 43 6.45 -8.59 -5.38
C TYR A 43 4.93 -8.45 -5.26
N GLY A 44 4.36 -8.81 -4.09
CA GLY A 44 2.92 -8.82 -3.88
C GLY A 44 2.16 -9.94 -4.62
N CYS A 45 2.86 -10.86 -5.31
CA CYS A 45 2.29 -12.01 -6.00
C CYS A 45 2.55 -13.29 -5.22
N ILE A 46 1.56 -14.17 -5.16
CA ILE A 46 1.72 -15.51 -4.58
C ILE A 46 2.43 -16.39 -5.60
N PHE A 47 3.66 -16.81 -5.31
CA PHE A 47 4.38 -17.78 -6.12
C PHE A 47 4.29 -19.20 -5.55
N ASN A 48 4.03 -19.35 -4.23
CA ASN A 48 3.80 -20.63 -3.60
C ASN A 48 2.54 -20.60 -2.72
N PRO A 49 1.35 -20.97 -3.27
CA PRO A 49 0.09 -20.92 -2.55
C PRO A 49 0.06 -21.78 -1.28
N THR A 50 0.79 -22.90 -1.26
CA THR A 50 0.86 -23.78 -0.08
C THR A 50 1.58 -23.09 1.08
N LYS A 51 2.68 -22.39 0.79
CA LYS A 51 3.38 -21.61 1.83
C LYS A 51 2.57 -20.41 2.29
N ALA A 52 1.92 -19.72 1.36
CA ALA A 52 1.12 -18.53 1.67
C ALA A 52 -0.16 -18.85 2.46
N SER A 53 -0.70 -20.07 2.32
CA SER A 53 -1.90 -20.48 3.07
C SER A 53 -1.64 -20.72 4.56
N VAL A 54 -0.41 -21.02 4.97
CA VAL A 54 -0.10 -21.30 6.39
C VAL A 54 -0.31 -20.08 7.29
N PRO A 55 0.35 -18.93 7.06
CA PRO A 55 0.13 -17.74 7.89
C PRO A 55 -1.30 -17.21 7.80
N LEU A 56 -2.00 -17.40 6.67
CA LEU A 56 -3.40 -17.03 6.55
C LEU A 56 -4.30 -17.90 7.44
N LYS A 57 -4.12 -19.23 7.41
CA LYS A 57 -4.89 -20.16 8.23
C LYS A 57 -4.70 -19.90 9.73
N GLU A 58 -3.46 -19.61 10.14
CA GLU A 58 -3.16 -19.23 11.51
C GLU A 58 -3.80 -17.90 11.91
N ALA A 59 -3.77 -16.89 11.03
CA ALA A 59 -4.38 -15.58 11.28
C ALA A 59 -5.91 -15.70 11.44
N ILE A 60 -6.56 -16.47 10.55
CA ILE A 60 -8.01 -16.71 10.62
C ILE A 60 -8.37 -17.41 11.94
N LYS A 61 -7.64 -18.48 12.28
CA LYS A 61 -7.89 -19.21 13.52
C LYS A 61 -7.76 -18.30 14.75
N GLU A 62 -6.74 -17.48 14.81
CA GLU A 62 -6.53 -16.54 15.92
C GLU A 62 -7.67 -15.52 16.01
N ALA A 63 -8.17 -15.00 14.87
CA ALA A 63 -9.33 -14.11 14.85
C ALA A 63 -10.61 -14.79 15.30
N GLU A 64 -10.85 -16.03 14.87
CA GLU A 64 -11.99 -16.85 15.29
C GLU A 64 -11.97 -17.12 16.79
N ASP A 65 -10.79 -17.50 17.33
CA ASP A 65 -10.62 -17.78 18.77
C ASP A 65 -10.80 -16.52 19.63
N GLU A 66 -10.33 -15.35 19.16
CA GLU A 66 -10.40 -14.09 19.91
C GLU A 66 -11.81 -13.45 19.88
N LEU A 67 -12.48 -13.54 18.74
CA LEU A 67 -13.79 -12.91 18.55
C LEU A 67 -14.98 -13.86 18.82
N GLY A 68 -14.75 -15.16 18.92
CA GLY A 68 -15.82 -16.16 19.10
C GLY A 68 -16.71 -16.31 17.86
N ILE A 69 -16.18 -16.11 16.68
CA ILE A 69 -16.90 -16.13 15.40
C ILE A 69 -16.32 -17.20 14.47
N LYS A 70 -16.99 -17.46 13.35
CA LYS A 70 -16.46 -18.27 12.25
C LYS A 70 -16.30 -17.43 11.01
N VAL A 71 -15.07 -17.30 10.49
CA VAL A 71 -14.77 -16.61 9.23
C VAL A 71 -15.01 -17.59 8.08
N THR A 72 -16.04 -17.37 7.30
CA THR A 72 -16.44 -18.24 6.19
C THR A 72 -15.89 -17.80 4.86
N GLN A 73 -15.71 -16.49 4.67
CA GLN A 73 -15.18 -15.90 3.45
C GLN A 73 -14.41 -14.62 3.74
N VAL A 74 -13.53 -14.25 2.80
CA VAL A 74 -12.69 -13.03 2.93
C VAL A 74 -12.68 -12.22 1.65
N VAL A 75 -12.49 -10.91 1.82
CA VAL A 75 -12.14 -9.97 0.75
C VAL A 75 -10.62 -9.89 0.64
N ILE A 76 -10.08 -9.90 -0.57
CA ILE A 76 -8.63 -9.88 -0.79
C ILE A 76 -8.25 -8.97 -1.95
N GLY A 77 -7.05 -8.38 -1.88
CA GLY A 77 -6.48 -7.62 -2.96
C GLY A 77 -5.82 -8.48 -4.03
N VAL A 78 -5.99 -8.12 -5.32
CA VAL A 78 -5.19 -8.69 -6.41
C VAL A 78 -3.79 -8.06 -6.44
N PRO A 79 -2.79 -8.74 -7.04
CA PRO A 79 -1.44 -8.23 -7.15
C PRO A 79 -1.37 -6.86 -7.82
N ARG A 80 -0.47 -6.00 -7.31
CA ARG A 80 -0.26 -4.64 -7.83
C ARG A 80 0.80 -4.56 -8.92
N TYR A 81 1.76 -5.49 -8.91
CA TYR A 81 2.84 -5.54 -9.89
C TYR A 81 2.48 -6.39 -11.10
N GLY A 82 3.00 -6.00 -12.27
CA GLY A 82 2.71 -6.68 -13.54
C GLY A 82 1.32 -6.35 -14.08
N VAL A 83 0.79 -5.15 -13.76
CA VAL A 83 -0.50 -4.67 -14.24
C VAL A 83 -0.26 -3.62 -15.31
N SER A 84 -0.79 -3.84 -16.51
CA SER A 84 -0.87 -2.85 -17.58
C SER A 84 -2.19 -2.07 -17.51
N GLN A 85 -2.24 -0.91 -18.15
CA GLN A 85 -3.44 -0.09 -18.23
C GLN A 85 -3.75 0.25 -19.68
N GLU A 86 -5.02 0.12 -20.04
CA GLU A 86 -5.54 0.38 -21.38
C GLU A 86 -6.86 1.16 -21.29
N ILE A 87 -7.39 1.59 -22.42
CA ILE A 87 -8.69 2.25 -22.50
C ILE A 87 -9.69 1.32 -23.17
N ALA A 88 -10.77 1.03 -22.47
CA ALA A 88 -11.95 0.37 -22.99
C ALA A 88 -13.07 1.41 -23.18
N SER A 89 -13.87 1.27 -24.23
CA SER A 89 -14.97 2.18 -24.52
C SER A 89 -16.20 1.40 -24.92
N ALA A 90 -17.38 1.88 -24.55
CA ALA A 90 -18.65 1.36 -25.02
C ALA A 90 -19.64 2.48 -25.30
N ASN A 91 -20.63 2.15 -26.13
CA ASN A 91 -21.74 3.03 -26.47
C ASN A 91 -23.05 2.34 -26.08
N LEU A 92 -23.96 3.09 -25.48
CA LEU A 92 -25.31 2.67 -25.14
C LEU A 92 -26.31 3.54 -25.88
N ASP A 93 -27.05 2.95 -26.84
CA ASP A 93 -28.19 3.60 -27.50
C ASP A 93 -29.40 3.45 -26.59
N ARG A 94 -29.96 4.60 -26.17
CA ARG A 94 -31.09 4.65 -25.21
C ARG A 94 -32.42 4.74 -25.97
N SER A 95 -33.39 3.94 -25.53
CA SER A 95 -34.71 3.89 -26.16
C SER A 95 -35.56 5.14 -25.91
N ASP A 96 -35.27 5.88 -24.84
CA ASP A 96 -35.94 7.11 -24.44
C ASP A 96 -34.93 8.24 -24.24
N ALA A 97 -34.87 9.14 -25.19
CA ALA A 97 -33.93 10.28 -25.20
C ALA A 97 -34.31 11.34 -24.14
N GLU A 98 -35.56 11.40 -23.70
CA GLU A 98 -36.03 12.35 -22.71
C GLU A 98 -35.79 11.88 -21.26
N ALA A 99 -35.58 10.58 -21.07
CA ALA A 99 -35.26 10.04 -19.74
C ALA A 99 -33.86 10.46 -19.27
N CYS A 100 -33.74 10.75 -17.98
CA CYS A 100 -32.44 11.04 -17.39
C CYS A 100 -31.55 9.78 -17.31
N ILE A 101 -30.25 9.94 -17.54
CA ILE A 101 -29.24 8.89 -17.36
C ILE A 101 -29.20 8.50 -15.89
N THR A 102 -29.25 7.18 -15.61
CA THR A 102 -29.20 6.63 -14.25
C THR A 102 -27.84 6.05 -13.92
N GLN A 103 -27.57 5.80 -12.63
CA GLN A 103 -26.35 5.12 -12.18
C GLN A 103 -26.27 3.70 -12.71
N GLU A 104 -27.42 3.01 -12.83
CA GLU A 104 -27.49 1.65 -13.39
C GLU A 104 -27.05 1.61 -14.86
N GLU A 105 -27.33 2.67 -15.63
CA GLU A 105 -26.86 2.78 -17.01
C GLU A 105 -25.34 3.03 -17.08
N ILE A 106 -24.78 3.79 -16.13
CA ILE A 106 -23.33 3.96 -16.00
C ILE A 106 -22.65 2.62 -15.68
N ASP A 107 -23.20 1.84 -14.75
CA ASP A 107 -22.67 0.53 -14.42
C ASP A 107 -22.81 -0.44 -15.61
N CYS A 108 -23.94 -0.41 -16.31
CA CYS A 108 -24.17 -1.22 -17.51
C CYS A 108 -23.16 -0.90 -18.63
N ILE A 109 -22.91 0.37 -18.95
CA ILE A 109 -21.98 0.73 -20.01
C ILE A 109 -20.54 0.40 -19.62
N LYS A 110 -20.21 0.44 -18.33
CA LYS A 110 -18.92 -0.03 -17.82
C LYS A 110 -18.77 -1.53 -18.06
N ASP A 111 -19.76 -2.35 -17.69
CA ASP A 111 -19.72 -3.79 -17.89
C ASP A 111 -19.65 -4.12 -19.39
N MET A 112 -20.39 -3.42 -20.25
CA MET A 112 -20.30 -3.57 -21.71
C MET A 112 -18.88 -3.27 -22.23
N ALA A 113 -18.22 -2.23 -21.71
CA ALA A 113 -16.86 -1.88 -22.10
C ALA A 113 -15.84 -2.95 -21.67
N LEU A 114 -16.02 -3.53 -20.48
CA LEU A 114 -15.16 -4.59 -19.97
C LEU A 114 -15.34 -5.90 -20.75
N ASP A 115 -16.57 -6.31 -21.00
CA ASP A 115 -16.91 -7.56 -21.69
C ASP A 115 -16.50 -7.54 -23.16
N SER A 116 -16.57 -6.36 -23.80
CA SER A 116 -16.23 -6.20 -25.23
C SER A 116 -14.72 -5.98 -25.45
N TYR A 117 -13.93 -5.74 -24.41
CA TYR A 117 -12.50 -5.44 -24.58
C TYR A 117 -11.70 -6.68 -25.02
N PRO A 118 -11.00 -6.63 -26.17
CA PRO A 118 -10.22 -7.76 -26.67
C PRO A 118 -8.90 -7.88 -25.90
N LEU A 119 -8.82 -8.78 -24.91
CA LEU A 119 -7.55 -9.13 -24.27
C LEU A 119 -6.58 -9.74 -25.29
N ALA A 120 -5.33 -9.33 -25.26
CA ALA A 120 -4.29 -9.86 -26.15
C ALA A 120 -4.07 -11.37 -25.95
N ASP A 121 -4.21 -11.86 -24.73
CA ASP A 121 -4.15 -13.28 -24.36
C ASP A 121 -5.12 -13.53 -23.19
N ALA A 122 -6.35 -13.91 -23.52
CA ALA A 122 -7.42 -14.19 -22.53
C ALA A 122 -7.13 -15.43 -21.64
N GLU A 123 -6.18 -16.28 -22.02
CA GLU A 123 -5.76 -17.41 -21.18
C GLU A 123 -4.79 -16.97 -20.07
N LYS A 124 -3.97 -15.94 -20.33
CA LYS A 124 -2.95 -15.44 -19.41
C LYS A 124 -3.32 -14.14 -18.71
N GLN A 125 -4.25 -13.37 -19.26
CA GLN A 125 -4.65 -12.05 -18.78
C GLN A 125 -6.07 -12.04 -18.25
N GLU A 126 -6.34 -11.16 -17.29
CA GLU A 126 -7.69 -10.81 -16.83
C GLU A 126 -7.75 -9.35 -16.42
N ILE A 127 -8.93 -8.76 -16.48
CA ILE A 127 -9.16 -7.38 -16.04
C ILE A 127 -9.34 -7.40 -14.52
N TYR A 128 -8.45 -6.69 -13.80
CA TYR A 128 -8.49 -6.58 -12.34
C TYR A 128 -9.44 -5.47 -11.86
N GLY A 129 -9.75 -4.52 -12.72
CA GLY A 129 -10.63 -3.41 -12.38
C GLY A 129 -10.68 -2.36 -13.49
N ALA A 130 -11.56 -1.40 -13.30
CA ALA A 130 -11.73 -0.27 -14.23
C ALA A 130 -12.00 1.02 -13.45
N SER A 131 -11.66 2.16 -14.08
CA SER A 131 -11.94 3.51 -13.59
C SER A 131 -12.49 4.36 -14.72
N ALA A 132 -13.67 4.95 -14.51
CA ALA A 132 -14.27 5.87 -15.47
C ALA A 132 -13.29 7.03 -15.78
N GLN A 133 -13.20 7.40 -17.04
CA GLN A 133 -12.32 8.48 -17.50
C GLN A 133 -13.10 9.67 -18.05
N SER A 134 -14.11 9.41 -18.86
CA SER A 134 -14.99 10.41 -19.42
C SER A 134 -16.23 9.77 -19.99
N PHE A 135 -17.30 10.57 -20.06
CA PHE A 135 -18.54 10.22 -20.73
C PHE A 135 -18.85 11.26 -21.81
N SER A 136 -19.64 10.88 -22.78
CA SER A 136 -20.16 11.76 -23.80
C SER A 136 -21.64 11.43 -24.06
N THR A 137 -22.42 12.47 -24.34
CA THR A 137 -23.82 12.43 -24.69
C THR A 137 -24.03 13.06 -26.06
N ASP A 138 -25.27 13.18 -26.54
CA ASP A 138 -25.59 13.86 -27.80
C ASP A 138 -25.08 15.31 -27.84
N ASP A 139 -25.15 16.01 -26.69
CA ASP A 139 -24.89 17.45 -26.58
C ASP A 139 -23.58 17.78 -25.86
N SER A 140 -22.92 16.81 -25.20
CA SER A 140 -21.77 17.06 -24.33
C SER A 140 -20.68 15.99 -24.50
N ILE A 141 -19.42 16.42 -24.46
CA ILE A 141 -18.26 15.55 -24.56
C ILE A 141 -17.31 15.73 -23.38
N ASN A 142 -16.60 14.66 -23.01
CA ASN A 142 -15.62 14.65 -21.91
C ASN A 142 -16.20 15.07 -20.54
N CYS A 143 -17.44 14.71 -20.27
CA CYS A 143 -18.09 14.90 -18.98
C CYS A 143 -17.58 13.91 -17.94
N THR A 144 -17.71 14.27 -16.68
CA THR A 144 -17.50 13.32 -15.56
C THR A 144 -18.75 12.46 -15.34
N GLU A 145 -18.63 11.43 -14.54
CA GLU A 145 -19.77 10.59 -14.13
C GLU A 145 -20.85 11.42 -13.41
N GLU A 146 -20.44 12.31 -12.51
CA GLU A 146 -21.32 13.19 -11.76
C GLU A 146 -22.07 14.17 -12.68
N ASP A 147 -21.47 14.61 -13.78
CA ASP A 147 -22.08 15.52 -14.73
C ASP A 147 -23.18 14.85 -15.56
N VAL A 148 -22.95 13.58 -16.00
CA VAL A 148 -23.87 12.92 -16.94
C VAL A 148 -25.08 12.26 -16.24
N VAL A 149 -24.94 11.84 -15.00
CA VAL A 149 -26.07 11.29 -14.23
C VAL A 149 -27.12 12.37 -14.02
N GLY A 150 -28.34 12.09 -14.47
CA GLY A 150 -29.45 13.06 -14.44
C GLY A 150 -29.61 13.90 -15.71
N MET A 151 -28.72 13.79 -16.69
CA MET A 151 -28.89 14.44 -18.01
C MET A 151 -29.77 13.59 -18.94
N PRO A 152 -30.69 14.16 -19.73
CA PRO A 152 -31.37 13.46 -20.80
C PRO A 152 -30.44 13.30 -22.00
N SER A 153 -30.48 12.15 -22.68
CA SER A 153 -29.74 11.91 -23.91
C SER A 153 -30.22 10.66 -24.62
N ALA A 154 -30.14 10.60 -25.94
CA ALA A 154 -30.42 9.40 -26.73
C ALA A 154 -29.23 8.43 -26.74
N VAL A 155 -27.99 8.92 -26.56
CA VAL A 155 -26.77 8.14 -26.59
C VAL A 155 -25.92 8.42 -25.35
N LEU A 156 -25.37 7.37 -24.77
CA LEU A 156 -24.36 7.47 -23.73
C LEU A 156 -23.11 6.72 -24.18
N GLN A 157 -21.99 7.42 -24.28
CA GLN A 157 -20.67 6.81 -24.51
C GLN A 157 -19.83 6.89 -23.23
N GLY A 158 -19.19 5.79 -22.84
CA GLY A 158 -18.28 5.73 -21.71
C GLY A 158 -16.88 5.31 -22.09
N ASN A 159 -15.87 5.98 -21.58
CA ASN A 159 -14.46 5.61 -21.68
C ASN A 159 -13.94 5.22 -20.30
N PHE A 160 -13.32 4.06 -20.20
CA PHE A 160 -12.84 3.49 -18.95
C PHE A 160 -11.38 3.11 -19.07
N LYS A 161 -10.58 3.49 -18.07
CA LYS A 161 -9.24 2.95 -17.91
C LYS A 161 -9.35 1.60 -17.23
N ILE A 162 -8.91 0.55 -17.92
CA ILE A 162 -8.90 -0.81 -17.41
C ILE A 162 -7.50 -1.21 -16.95
N PHE A 163 -7.44 -2.05 -15.93
CA PHE A 163 -6.22 -2.57 -15.35
C PHE A 163 -6.15 -4.06 -15.63
N ILE A 164 -5.19 -4.47 -16.46
CA ILE A 164 -5.05 -5.85 -16.94
C ILE A 164 -3.89 -6.50 -16.21
N GLY A 165 -4.17 -7.56 -15.48
CA GLY A 165 -3.19 -8.32 -14.72
C GLY A 165 -3.04 -9.76 -15.18
N VAL A 166 -2.17 -10.50 -14.49
CA VAL A 166 -1.82 -11.88 -14.81
C VAL A 166 -2.83 -12.84 -14.19
N LYS A 167 -3.58 -13.58 -15.00
CA LYS A 167 -4.62 -14.53 -14.57
C LYS A 167 -4.10 -15.60 -13.61
N LYS A 168 -2.86 -16.10 -13.83
CA LYS A 168 -2.21 -17.07 -12.93
C LYS A 168 -2.01 -16.50 -11.52
N ALA A 169 -1.68 -15.21 -11.41
CA ALA A 169 -1.48 -14.57 -10.11
C ALA A 169 -2.79 -14.50 -9.32
N SER A 170 -3.91 -14.19 -9.98
CA SER A 170 -5.25 -14.22 -9.40
C SER A 170 -5.67 -15.64 -9.03
N ARG A 171 -5.42 -16.64 -9.91
CA ARG A 171 -5.70 -18.05 -9.61
C ARG A 171 -4.94 -18.57 -8.39
N ASN A 172 -3.70 -18.12 -8.19
CA ASN A 172 -2.91 -18.51 -7.01
C ASN A 172 -3.54 -18.03 -5.70
N ILE A 173 -4.29 -16.92 -5.72
CA ILE A 173 -5.11 -16.47 -4.59
C ILE A 173 -6.19 -17.52 -4.28
N ASP A 174 -6.92 -17.99 -5.29
CA ASP A 174 -7.98 -18.99 -5.10
C ASP A 174 -7.42 -20.30 -4.53
N ILE A 175 -6.26 -20.74 -5.04
CA ILE A 175 -5.58 -21.94 -4.53
C ILE A 175 -5.16 -21.74 -3.07
N MET A 176 -4.63 -20.57 -2.69
CA MET A 176 -4.22 -20.25 -1.32
C MET A 176 -5.44 -20.27 -0.38
N LEU A 177 -6.54 -19.61 -0.76
CA LEU A 177 -7.77 -19.55 0.03
C LEU A 177 -8.38 -20.95 0.24
N ASN A 178 -8.46 -21.75 -0.82
CA ASN A 178 -8.93 -23.15 -0.73
C ASN A 178 -8.07 -23.99 0.24
N LYS A 179 -6.74 -23.78 0.26
CA LYS A 179 -5.84 -24.46 1.20
C LYS A 179 -5.96 -23.94 2.63
N ALA A 180 -6.40 -22.69 2.80
CA ALA A 180 -6.67 -22.10 4.11
C ALA A 180 -8.08 -22.44 4.64
N ASP A 181 -8.88 -23.18 3.88
CA ASP A 181 -10.27 -23.57 4.22
C ASP A 181 -11.20 -22.35 4.39
N VAL A 182 -11.00 -21.30 3.59
CA VAL A 182 -11.81 -20.08 3.58
C VAL A 182 -12.26 -19.75 2.15
N ALA A 183 -13.50 -19.31 1.98
CA ALA A 183 -14.04 -18.95 0.68
C ALA A 183 -13.57 -17.52 0.26
N LEU A 184 -13.60 -17.28 -1.04
CA LEU A 184 -13.41 -15.95 -1.60
C LEU A 184 -14.74 -15.20 -1.62
N ALA A 185 -14.78 -14.03 -0.95
CA ALA A 185 -15.92 -13.13 -1.05
C ALA A 185 -15.79 -12.20 -2.27
N ARG A 186 -14.69 -11.45 -2.34
CA ARG A 186 -14.40 -10.49 -3.43
C ARG A 186 -12.89 -10.37 -3.62
N LYS A 187 -12.48 -10.11 -4.88
CA LYS A 187 -11.14 -9.65 -5.25
C LYS A 187 -11.18 -8.20 -5.66
N TYR A 188 -10.27 -7.39 -5.15
CA TYR A 188 -10.21 -5.96 -5.49
C TYR A 188 -8.84 -5.54 -5.98
N PHE A 189 -8.82 -4.66 -6.99
CA PHE A 189 -7.63 -3.93 -7.39
C PHE A 189 -7.38 -2.80 -6.37
N LEU A 190 -6.30 -2.91 -5.60
CA LEU A 190 -6.09 -2.11 -4.39
C LEU A 190 -5.75 -0.63 -4.60
N PRO A 191 -4.99 -0.20 -5.64
CA PRO A 191 -4.50 1.18 -5.74
C PRO A 191 -5.58 2.26 -5.63
N PRO A 192 -6.75 2.18 -6.30
CA PRO A 192 -7.81 3.16 -6.09
C PRO A 192 -8.40 3.11 -4.68
N LEU A 193 -8.46 1.94 -4.05
CA LEU A 193 -8.99 1.77 -2.70
C LEU A 193 -8.03 2.35 -1.64
N THR A 194 -6.73 2.13 -1.81
CA THR A 194 -5.70 2.77 -0.98
C THR A 194 -5.79 4.29 -1.09
N ALA A 195 -6.02 4.82 -2.30
CA ALA A 195 -6.20 6.25 -2.52
C ALA A 195 -7.44 6.79 -1.79
N GLU A 196 -8.57 6.04 -1.77
CA GLU A 196 -9.77 6.40 -1.00
C GLU A 196 -9.53 6.45 0.52
N ALA A 197 -8.68 5.58 1.03
CA ALA A 197 -8.32 5.59 2.44
C ALA A 197 -7.45 6.78 2.84
N VAL A 198 -6.57 7.26 1.94
CA VAL A 198 -5.47 8.19 2.25
C VAL A 198 -5.68 9.60 1.73
N LEU A 199 -6.20 9.74 0.50
CA LEU A 199 -6.34 11.03 -0.18
C LEU A 199 -7.68 11.72 0.16
N SER A 200 -7.65 13.06 0.14
CA SER A 200 -8.88 13.85 0.16
C SER A 200 -9.44 14.03 -1.25
N SER A 201 -10.73 14.36 -1.35
CA SER A 201 -11.36 14.71 -2.64
C SER A 201 -10.68 15.93 -3.27
N GLU A 202 -10.31 16.92 -2.46
CA GLU A 202 -9.59 18.11 -2.91
C GLU A 202 -8.21 17.77 -3.49
N GLU A 203 -7.46 16.84 -2.87
CA GLU A 203 -6.16 16.40 -3.40
C GLU A 203 -6.32 15.69 -4.74
N LYS A 204 -7.32 14.82 -4.88
CA LYS A 204 -7.62 14.13 -6.15
C LYS A 204 -8.05 15.11 -7.23
N GLU A 205 -8.85 16.11 -6.89
CA GLU A 205 -9.33 17.14 -7.80
C GLU A 205 -8.17 18.00 -8.33
N ASN A 206 -7.35 18.53 -7.43
CA ASN A 206 -6.28 19.46 -7.76
C ASN A 206 -5.04 18.80 -8.40
N GLY A 207 -4.93 17.49 -8.32
CA GLY A 207 -3.82 16.71 -8.85
C GLY A 207 -2.80 16.30 -7.79
N VAL A 208 -2.64 15.00 -7.62
CA VAL A 208 -1.76 14.38 -6.63
C VAL A 208 -1.21 13.05 -7.15
N ALA A 209 0.04 12.76 -6.81
CA ALA A 209 0.63 11.43 -6.96
C ALA A 209 0.67 10.72 -5.62
N LEU A 210 -0.01 9.59 -5.49
CA LEU A 210 0.10 8.69 -4.34
C LEU A 210 1.19 7.66 -4.66
N ILE A 211 2.25 7.67 -3.86
CA ILE A 211 3.32 6.67 -3.89
C ILE A 211 3.08 5.72 -2.73
N GLU A 212 2.83 4.46 -3.02
CA GLU A 212 2.75 3.40 -2.02
C GLU A 212 4.03 2.56 -2.06
N MET A 213 4.94 2.79 -1.11
CA MET A 213 6.22 2.12 -1.04
C MET A 213 6.17 0.97 -0.03
N GLY A 214 5.93 -0.23 -0.54
CA GLY A 214 5.85 -1.46 0.24
C GLY A 214 7.20 -2.15 0.43
N ALA A 215 7.18 -3.40 0.90
CA ALA A 215 8.39 -4.19 1.08
C ALA A 215 8.98 -4.68 -0.26
N GLY A 216 8.16 -5.14 -1.20
CA GLY A 216 8.63 -5.69 -2.47
C GLY A 216 8.23 -4.90 -3.71
N VAL A 217 7.29 -3.98 -3.57
CA VAL A 217 6.72 -3.20 -4.69
C VAL A 217 6.56 -1.76 -4.24
N THR A 218 6.87 -0.85 -5.15
CA THR A 218 6.48 0.56 -5.05
C THR A 218 5.53 0.86 -6.19
N SER A 219 4.32 1.32 -5.87
CA SER A 219 3.33 1.72 -6.86
C SER A 219 3.09 3.22 -6.84
N ILE A 220 2.72 3.74 -8.00
CA ILE A 220 2.33 5.13 -8.18
C ILE A 220 0.92 5.19 -8.78
N THR A 221 0.09 6.03 -8.20
CA THR A 221 -1.27 6.30 -8.63
C THR A 221 -1.46 7.81 -8.76
N ILE A 222 -1.80 8.32 -9.95
CA ILE A 222 -1.97 9.75 -10.19
C ILE A 222 -3.44 10.08 -10.39
N TYR A 223 -3.92 11.05 -9.63
CA TYR A 223 -5.25 11.64 -9.75
C TYR A 223 -5.17 13.05 -10.29
N GLN A 224 -6.15 13.42 -11.13
CA GLN A 224 -6.37 14.77 -11.63
C GLN A 224 -7.84 14.94 -12.01
N GLY A 225 -8.50 16.00 -11.51
CA GLY A 225 -9.93 16.22 -11.71
C GLY A 225 -10.78 15.10 -11.09
N GLY A 226 -10.43 14.65 -9.88
CA GLY A 226 -11.10 13.54 -9.18
C GLY A 226 -10.86 12.15 -9.75
N ILE A 227 -10.29 12.04 -10.96
CA ILE A 227 -10.21 10.82 -11.76
C ILE A 227 -8.80 10.22 -11.68
N LEU A 228 -8.72 8.89 -11.56
CA LEU A 228 -7.48 8.13 -11.64
C LEU A 228 -6.96 8.15 -13.09
N ARG A 229 -5.87 8.88 -13.32
CA ARG A 229 -5.30 9.11 -14.65
C ARG A 229 -4.14 8.19 -15.01
N TYR A 230 -3.38 7.76 -14.03
CA TYR A 230 -2.21 6.91 -14.28
C TYR A 230 -1.95 5.97 -13.11
N TYR A 231 -1.53 4.77 -13.44
CA TYR A 231 -1.06 3.76 -12.48
C TYR A 231 0.18 3.05 -13.03
N HIS A 232 1.17 2.84 -12.19
CA HIS A 232 2.28 1.93 -12.49
C HIS A 232 2.87 1.37 -11.20
N ALA A 233 3.56 0.23 -11.30
CA ALA A 233 4.25 -0.38 -10.16
C ALA A 233 5.61 -0.92 -10.58
N ILE A 234 6.61 -0.77 -9.70
CA ILE A 234 7.97 -1.26 -9.88
C ILE A 234 8.31 -2.31 -8.82
N PRO A 235 9.13 -3.34 -9.15
CA PRO A 235 9.43 -4.46 -8.24
C PRO A 235 10.56 -4.12 -7.25
N PHE A 236 10.50 -2.94 -6.67
CA PHE A 236 11.46 -2.46 -5.67
C PHE A 236 10.73 -1.90 -4.46
N GLY A 237 11.33 -2.03 -3.28
CA GLY A 237 10.78 -1.52 -2.03
C GLY A 237 11.73 -1.78 -0.87
N GLY A 238 11.21 -1.85 0.35
CA GLY A 238 11.97 -2.02 1.57
C GLY A 238 12.87 -3.25 1.61
N ARG A 239 12.48 -4.34 0.92
CA ARG A 239 13.29 -5.56 0.82
C ARG A 239 14.56 -5.35 -0.03
N SER A 240 14.51 -4.46 -1.02
CA SER A 240 15.70 -4.08 -1.78
C SER A 240 16.72 -3.38 -0.88
N ILE A 241 16.25 -2.50 0.01
CA ILE A 241 17.09 -1.83 1.02
C ILE A 241 17.71 -2.86 1.97
N THR A 242 16.91 -3.79 2.48
CA THR A 242 17.37 -4.87 3.37
C THR A 242 18.44 -5.73 2.70
N ASN A 243 18.24 -6.05 1.41
CA ASN A 243 19.21 -6.83 0.65
C ASN A 243 20.55 -6.09 0.46
N ASP A 244 20.52 -4.78 0.24
CA ASP A 244 21.77 -4.00 0.14
C ASP A 244 22.51 -3.96 1.47
N ILE A 245 21.81 -3.73 2.60
CA ILE A 245 22.41 -3.80 3.94
C ILE A 245 23.02 -5.18 4.18
N LYS A 246 22.30 -6.25 3.83
CA LYS A 246 22.76 -7.62 3.94
C LYS A 246 24.06 -7.84 3.17
N LEU A 247 24.13 -7.38 1.91
CA LEU A 247 25.27 -7.60 1.04
C LEU A 247 26.48 -6.75 1.46
N GLU A 248 26.26 -5.48 1.78
CA GLU A 248 27.34 -4.56 2.14
C GLU A 248 27.93 -4.85 3.52
N CYS A 249 27.11 -5.30 4.46
CA CYS A 249 27.54 -5.55 5.83
C CYS A 249 27.83 -7.04 6.11
N GLY A 250 27.53 -7.95 5.20
CA GLY A 250 27.69 -9.39 5.41
C GLY A 250 26.72 -9.99 6.41
N PHE A 251 25.54 -9.38 6.61
CA PHE A 251 24.54 -9.79 7.59
C PHE A 251 23.58 -10.87 7.05
N THR A 252 22.89 -11.53 7.98
CA THR A 252 21.70 -12.32 7.63
C THR A 252 20.54 -11.39 7.22
N GLU A 253 19.60 -11.87 6.40
CA GLU A 253 18.44 -11.07 5.99
C GLU A 253 17.63 -10.55 7.19
N LYS A 254 17.46 -11.40 8.22
CA LYS A 254 16.74 -11.05 9.44
C LYS A 254 17.44 -9.94 10.23
N LEU A 255 18.77 -10.02 10.36
CA LEU A 255 19.55 -9.00 11.06
C LEU A 255 19.53 -7.67 10.29
N ALA A 256 19.74 -7.70 8.98
CA ALA A 256 19.66 -6.53 8.12
C ALA A 256 18.29 -5.83 8.19
N GLU A 257 17.20 -6.62 8.22
CA GLU A 257 15.84 -6.08 8.38
C GLU A 257 15.65 -5.43 9.76
N ASN A 258 16.08 -6.09 10.84
CA ASN A 258 15.97 -5.53 12.20
C ASN A 258 16.77 -4.24 12.35
N ILE A 259 17.98 -4.17 11.77
CA ILE A 259 18.81 -2.97 11.79
C ILE A 259 18.15 -1.85 10.99
N LYS A 260 17.61 -2.15 9.82
CA LYS A 260 16.86 -1.18 9.02
C LYS A 260 15.65 -0.62 9.78
N LEU A 261 14.87 -1.48 10.43
CA LEU A 261 13.67 -1.07 11.18
C LEU A 261 14.02 -0.26 12.43
N GLY A 262 15.11 -0.60 13.12
CA GLY A 262 15.48 0.05 14.37
C GLY A 262 16.30 1.34 14.20
N PHE A 263 17.12 1.43 13.15
CA PHE A 263 18.12 2.49 12.98
C PHE A 263 18.15 3.09 11.57
N GLY A 264 17.27 2.63 10.67
CA GLY A 264 17.27 3.08 9.28
C GLY A 264 16.79 4.52 9.12
N ALA A 265 17.60 5.30 8.43
CA ALA A 265 17.25 6.67 8.06
C ALA A 265 17.86 7.02 6.70
N CYS A 266 17.19 7.91 5.96
CA CYS A 266 17.75 8.54 4.77
C CYS A 266 18.50 9.83 5.15
N MET A 267 19.28 10.37 4.19
CA MET A 267 19.97 11.68 4.29
C MET A 267 21.03 11.70 5.39
N PRO A 268 22.15 10.97 5.19
CA PRO A 268 23.22 10.80 6.21
C PRO A 268 23.79 12.12 6.76
N ASP A 269 23.78 13.19 5.96
CA ASP A 269 24.26 14.52 6.37
C ASP A 269 23.28 15.26 7.28
N LYS A 270 22.05 14.76 7.43
CA LYS A 270 20.99 15.35 8.29
C LYS A 270 20.71 14.51 9.54
N LEU A 271 21.52 13.50 9.83
CA LEU A 271 21.35 12.63 11.01
C LEU A 271 21.62 13.29 12.36
N GLN A 272 22.17 14.51 12.38
CA GLN A 272 22.50 15.25 13.60
C GLN A 272 23.26 14.40 14.62
N THR A 273 22.74 14.27 15.86
CA THR A 273 23.36 13.49 16.94
C THR A 273 23.46 11.98 16.67
N MET A 274 22.75 11.47 15.66
CA MET A 274 22.83 10.06 15.28
C MET A 274 24.01 9.74 14.36
N SER A 275 24.63 10.75 13.72
CA SER A 275 25.72 10.55 12.75
C SER A 275 26.95 9.87 13.34
N ASP A 276 27.25 10.17 14.61
CA ASP A 276 28.44 9.68 15.30
C ASP A 276 28.22 8.35 16.05
N LYS A 277 26.98 7.84 16.06
CA LYS A 277 26.66 6.57 16.71
C LYS A 277 27.20 5.38 15.93
N ILE A 278 27.75 4.41 16.67
CA ILE A 278 28.23 3.13 16.13
C ILE A 278 27.41 2.01 16.77
N LEU A 279 26.74 1.21 15.96
CA LEU A 279 26.03 0.03 16.40
C LEU A 279 27.05 -1.09 16.67
N GLN A 280 27.01 -1.66 17.87
CA GLN A 280 27.77 -2.87 18.21
C GLN A 280 26.88 -4.07 17.93
N ILE A 281 27.29 -4.90 17.00
CA ILE A 281 26.55 -6.09 16.57
C ILE A 281 27.32 -7.31 17.03
N VAL A 282 26.76 -8.02 17.99
CA VAL A 282 27.34 -9.26 18.53
C VAL A 282 26.73 -10.42 17.75
N ASP A 283 27.55 -11.16 17.03
CA ASP A 283 27.16 -12.44 16.44
C ASP A 283 27.46 -13.56 17.44
N GLU A 284 26.43 -13.98 18.14
CA GLU A 284 26.53 -15.04 19.17
C GLU A 284 26.90 -16.41 18.56
N GLU A 285 26.62 -16.64 17.25
CA GLU A 285 26.90 -17.90 16.59
C GLU A 285 28.36 -18.01 16.13
N ASN A 286 28.96 -16.90 15.66
CA ASN A 286 30.30 -16.87 15.13
C ASN A 286 31.34 -16.22 16.06
N GLY A 287 30.90 -15.65 17.18
CA GLY A 287 31.77 -14.98 18.16
C GLY A 287 32.51 -13.76 17.61
N THR A 288 31.96 -13.12 16.59
CA THR A 288 32.54 -11.92 15.95
C THR A 288 31.72 -10.71 16.28
N ASP A 289 32.39 -9.67 16.79
CA ASP A 289 31.80 -8.36 17.01
C ASP A 289 32.03 -7.49 15.78
N GLN A 290 30.94 -6.97 15.22
CA GLN A 290 30.99 -6.02 14.12
C GLN A 290 30.55 -4.63 14.58
N GLN A 291 31.19 -3.60 14.04
CA GLN A 291 30.84 -2.22 14.26
C GLN A 291 30.24 -1.61 12.99
N LEU A 292 29.02 -1.11 13.08
CA LEU A 292 28.36 -0.44 11.96
C LEU A 292 28.06 1.03 12.34
N PRO A 293 28.77 2.01 11.73
CA PRO A 293 28.40 3.40 11.88
C PRO A 293 27.01 3.69 11.33
N VAL A 294 26.17 4.38 12.10
CA VAL A 294 24.80 4.74 11.66
C VAL A 294 24.83 5.59 10.40
N LYS A 295 25.84 6.46 10.25
CA LYS A 295 26.03 7.24 9.02
C LYS A 295 26.23 6.35 7.80
N TYR A 296 27.07 5.32 7.89
CA TYR A 296 27.30 4.37 6.78
C TYR A 296 26.02 3.56 6.45
N LEU A 297 25.29 3.12 7.48
CA LEU A 297 23.96 2.50 7.28
C LEU A 297 23.02 3.44 6.50
N SER A 298 22.99 4.72 6.88
CA SER A 298 22.18 5.73 6.20
C SER A 298 22.62 5.99 4.77
N GLU A 299 23.91 5.90 4.46
CA GLU A 299 24.45 6.02 3.09
C GLU A 299 23.96 4.87 2.21
N ILE A 300 24.02 3.62 2.70
CA ILE A 300 23.51 2.43 1.99
C ILE A 300 22.02 2.59 1.71
N ILE A 301 21.23 2.93 2.74
CA ILE A 301 19.78 3.11 2.64
C ILE A 301 19.44 4.22 1.64
N THR A 302 20.10 5.36 1.76
CA THR A 302 19.85 6.53 0.91
C THR A 302 20.14 6.25 -0.55
N ALA A 303 21.21 5.51 -0.85
CA ALA A 303 21.56 5.12 -2.20
C ALA A 303 20.42 4.32 -2.86
N ARG A 304 19.90 3.28 -2.18
CA ARG A 304 18.79 2.48 -2.71
C ARG A 304 17.49 3.26 -2.81
N VAL A 305 17.16 4.07 -1.80
CA VAL A 305 15.93 4.87 -1.82
C VAL A 305 15.98 5.90 -2.96
N ARG A 306 17.15 6.51 -3.24
CA ARG A 306 17.32 7.41 -4.41
C ARG A 306 17.00 6.70 -5.73
N GLU A 307 17.51 5.49 -5.94
CA GLU A 307 17.23 4.73 -7.16
C GLU A 307 15.73 4.43 -7.32
N ILE A 308 15.05 4.06 -6.23
CA ILE A 308 13.59 3.83 -6.28
C ILE A 308 12.85 5.13 -6.60
N ILE A 309 13.24 6.24 -5.97
CA ILE A 309 12.61 7.54 -6.20
C ILE A 309 12.87 8.02 -7.62
N ASP A 310 14.09 7.89 -8.16
CA ASP A 310 14.41 8.26 -9.55
C ASP A 310 13.52 7.51 -10.55
N ALA A 311 13.30 6.20 -10.33
CA ALA A 311 12.38 5.42 -11.15
C ALA A 311 10.94 5.93 -11.04
N VAL A 312 10.46 6.25 -9.83
CA VAL A 312 9.12 6.81 -9.62
C VAL A 312 8.97 8.19 -10.28
N LEU A 313 9.96 9.07 -10.14
CA LEU A 313 9.94 10.39 -10.77
C LEU A 313 9.97 10.29 -12.30
N TYR A 314 10.70 9.33 -12.85
CA TYR A 314 10.65 9.03 -14.27
C TYR A 314 9.22 8.66 -14.73
N LEU A 315 8.53 7.78 -13.96
CA LEU A 315 7.14 7.38 -14.25
C LEU A 315 6.15 8.56 -14.13
N ILE A 316 6.38 9.48 -13.20
CA ILE A 316 5.59 10.74 -13.12
C ILE A 316 5.77 11.56 -14.38
N GLN A 317 7.00 11.71 -14.88
CA GLN A 317 7.25 12.44 -16.14
C GLN A 317 6.62 11.72 -17.33
N GLU A 318 6.77 10.41 -17.43
CA GLU A 318 6.21 9.59 -18.51
C GLU A 318 4.68 9.60 -18.53
N SER A 319 4.04 9.74 -17.38
CA SER A 319 2.59 9.85 -17.27
C SER A 319 1.98 11.06 -17.97
N GLY A 320 2.78 12.12 -18.23
CA GLY A 320 2.31 13.40 -18.78
C GLY A 320 1.57 14.28 -17.77
N TYR A 321 1.56 13.92 -16.48
CA TYR A 321 0.87 14.70 -15.43
C TYR A 321 1.82 15.42 -14.47
N ALA A 322 3.13 15.41 -14.71
CA ALA A 322 4.13 16.01 -13.83
C ALA A 322 3.81 17.48 -13.46
N ASP A 323 3.43 18.30 -14.45
CA ASP A 323 3.13 19.72 -14.25
C ASP A 323 1.74 19.97 -13.63
N ARG A 324 0.94 18.92 -13.43
CA ARG A 324 -0.44 19.00 -12.92
C ARG A 324 -0.58 18.57 -11.47
N LEU A 325 0.47 18.14 -10.83
CA LEU A 325 0.48 17.69 -9.44
C LEU A 325 0.54 18.88 -8.47
N ARG A 326 -0.53 19.66 -8.37
CA ARG A 326 -0.57 20.86 -7.52
C ARG A 326 -0.49 20.54 -6.05
N ASN A 327 -1.02 19.39 -5.62
CA ASN A 327 -0.94 18.89 -4.26
C ASN A 327 0.30 18.00 -4.04
N GLY A 328 1.18 17.90 -5.06
CA GLY A 328 2.47 17.21 -4.96
C GLY A 328 2.33 15.70 -4.80
N VAL A 329 3.05 15.15 -3.82
CA VAL A 329 3.20 13.72 -3.59
C VAL A 329 2.71 13.34 -2.20
N VAL A 330 1.97 12.25 -2.11
CA VAL A 330 1.61 11.59 -0.85
C VAL A 330 2.32 10.25 -0.79
N LEU A 331 3.12 10.03 0.27
CA LEU A 331 3.87 8.80 0.47
C LEU A 331 3.16 7.93 1.52
N THR A 332 2.87 6.68 1.19
CA THR A 332 2.25 5.70 2.10
C THR A 332 2.93 4.33 1.97
N GLY A 333 2.46 3.33 2.71
CA GLY A 333 3.11 2.02 2.79
C GLY A 333 4.21 1.96 3.86
N GLY A 334 4.71 0.77 4.16
CA GLY A 334 5.66 0.54 5.26
C GLY A 334 6.96 1.36 5.17
N CYS A 335 7.45 1.64 3.95
CA CYS A 335 8.65 2.46 3.77
C CYS A 335 8.41 3.98 3.96
N ALA A 336 7.16 4.42 4.06
CA ALA A 336 6.84 5.80 4.43
C ALA A 336 7.32 6.13 5.86
N ASN A 337 7.45 5.10 6.71
CA ASN A 337 7.95 5.21 8.09
C ASN A 337 9.49 5.30 8.17
N LEU A 338 10.21 5.14 7.05
CA LEU A 338 11.66 5.29 7.03
C LEU A 338 12.04 6.77 7.21
N ALA A 339 12.75 7.05 8.29
CA ALA A 339 13.12 8.41 8.66
C ALA A 339 13.84 9.15 7.52
N GLY A 340 13.39 10.36 7.20
CA GLY A 340 13.95 11.18 6.11
C GLY A 340 13.53 10.80 4.70
N CYS A 341 12.78 9.72 4.48
CA CYS A 341 12.35 9.28 3.14
C CYS A 341 11.50 10.35 2.43
N ALA A 342 10.47 10.89 3.09
CA ALA A 342 9.64 11.96 2.53
C ALA A 342 10.44 13.22 2.21
N ASN A 343 11.41 13.58 3.07
CA ASN A 343 12.30 14.73 2.85
C ASN A 343 13.22 14.49 1.63
N LEU A 344 13.71 13.27 1.45
CA LEU A 344 14.53 12.89 0.31
C LEU A 344 13.73 13.00 -1.00
N ILE A 345 12.47 12.54 -1.02
CA ILE A 345 11.58 12.70 -2.18
C ILE A 345 11.37 14.18 -2.48
N LYS A 346 11.12 15.01 -1.45
CA LYS A 346 10.94 16.46 -1.62
C LYS A 346 12.20 17.13 -2.20
N GLU A 347 13.39 16.75 -1.73
CA GLU A 347 14.66 17.30 -2.21
C GLU A 347 14.93 16.91 -3.67
N MET A 348 14.64 15.67 -4.06
CA MET A 348 14.89 15.15 -5.40
C MET A 348 13.87 15.68 -6.43
N SER A 349 12.60 15.80 -6.02
CA SER A 349 11.50 16.12 -6.92
C SER A 349 11.11 17.60 -6.98
N GLY A 350 11.34 18.33 -5.88
CA GLY A 350 10.82 19.69 -5.71
C GLY A 350 9.32 19.75 -5.40
N TYR A 351 8.59 18.64 -5.40
CA TYR A 351 7.19 18.59 -5.01
C TYR A 351 7.01 18.78 -3.50
N ASN A 352 5.82 19.24 -3.10
CA ASN A 352 5.41 19.10 -1.72
C ASN A 352 5.17 17.62 -1.44
N VAL A 353 5.67 17.13 -0.30
CA VAL A 353 5.53 15.72 0.08
C VAL A 353 4.95 15.63 1.48
N ARG A 354 3.90 14.83 1.65
CA ARG A 354 3.36 14.47 2.96
C ARG A 354 3.31 12.95 3.12
N ILE A 355 3.34 12.49 4.36
CA ILE A 355 3.05 11.10 4.69
C ILE A 355 1.53 10.91 4.70
N GLY A 356 1.08 9.81 4.10
CA GLY A 356 -0.32 9.45 3.94
C GLY A 356 -0.75 8.38 4.93
N PHE A 357 -1.46 8.78 5.98
CA PHE A 357 -2.11 7.86 6.91
C PHE A 357 -3.55 7.58 6.50
N PRO A 358 -4.14 6.43 6.87
CA PRO A 358 -5.57 6.20 6.74
C PRO A 358 -6.38 7.28 7.46
N ARG A 359 -7.43 7.76 6.80
CA ARG A 359 -8.24 8.89 7.32
C ARG A 359 -9.18 8.41 8.42
N ALA A 360 -8.82 8.65 9.68
CA ALA A 360 -9.55 8.21 10.88
C ALA A 360 -11.02 8.63 10.95
N LYS A 361 -11.46 9.63 10.16
CA LYS A 361 -12.87 10.05 10.10
C LYS A 361 -13.79 9.06 9.37
N LYS A 362 -13.22 8.11 8.61
CA LYS A 362 -13.97 7.16 7.78
C LYS A 362 -14.30 5.85 8.48
N PHE A 363 -13.70 5.57 9.61
CA PHE A 363 -13.86 4.33 10.38
C PHE A 363 -13.58 4.56 11.86
N SER A 364 -14.03 3.65 12.71
CA SER A 364 -13.66 3.61 14.12
C SER A 364 -12.92 2.31 14.43
N PHE A 365 -12.11 2.30 15.48
CA PHE A 365 -11.42 1.09 15.94
C PHE A 365 -11.23 1.12 17.45
N SER A 366 -11.17 -0.06 18.06
CA SER A 366 -10.90 -0.22 19.49
C SER A 366 -9.92 -1.38 19.67
N GLY A 367 -8.78 -1.13 20.32
CA GLY A 367 -7.80 -2.16 20.64
C GLY A 367 -6.97 -2.69 19.47
N CYS A 368 -7.13 -2.16 18.26
CA CYS A 368 -6.43 -2.61 17.05
C CYS A 368 -5.15 -1.80 16.81
N ALA A 369 -4.04 -2.20 17.42
CA ALA A 369 -2.75 -1.53 17.21
C ALA A 369 -2.30 -1.62 15.76
N GLY A 370 -1.74 -0.53 15.20
CA GLY A 370 -1.18 -0.48 13.85
C GLY A 370 -2.17 -0.17 12.72
N ILE A 371 -3.49 -0.24 12.96
CA ILE A 371 -4.50 -0.03 11.90
C ILE A 371 -4.52 1.42 11.37
N GLY A 372 -4.05 2.37 12.14
CA GLY A 372 -3.92 3.77 11.75
C GLY A 372 -2.62 4.12 11.02
N GLU A 373 -1.71 3.18 10.88
CA GLU A 373 -0.39 3.38 10.29
C GLU A 373 -0.42 3.37 8.75
N THR A 374 0.64 3.89 8.14
CA THR A 374 0.74 4.04 6.67
C THR A 374 0.63 2.72 5.93
N ASP A 375 1.07 1.63 6.53
CA ASP A 375 1.10 0.29 5.95
C ASP A 375 -0.22 -0.49 6.10
N ALA A 376 -1.21 0.08 6.82
CA ALA A 376 -2.58 -0.42 6.88
C ALA A 376 -3.54 0.26 5.86
N ALA A 377 -3.03 1.21 5.05
CA ALA A 377 -3.87 2.00 4.14
C ALA A 377 -4.69 1.15 3.16
N SER A 378 -4.11 0.08 2.62
CA SER A 378 -4.79 -0.83 1.71
C SER A 378 -5.88 -1.65 2.40
N THR A 379 -5.61 -2.12 3.62
CA THR A 379 -6.58 -2.84 4.45
C THR A 379 -7.80 -1.98 4.71
N ILE A 380 -7.58 -0.72 5.13
CA ILE A 380 -8.68 0.25 5.34
C ILE A 380 -9.43 0.53 4.04
N GLY A 381 -8.71 0.72 2.93
CA GLY A 381 -9.31 0.93 1.61
C GLY A 381 -10.23 -0.22 1.20
N MET A 382 -9.81 -1.48 1.40
CA MET A 382 -10.64 -2.65 1.14
C MET A 382 -11.90 -2.67 2.01
N LEU A 383 -11.76 -2.42 3.32
CA LEU A 383 -12.89 -2.39 4.24
C LEU A 383 -13.94 -1.32 3.86
N LEU A 384 -13.46 -0.10 3.57
CA LEU A 384 -14.33 1.01 3.20
C LEU A 384 -15.10 0.74 1.91
N TYR A 385 -14.44 0.12 0.93
CA TYR A 385 -15.10 -0.23 -0.34
C TYR A 385 -16.04 -1.42 -0.19
N ALA A 386 -15.61 -2.47 0.52
CA ALA A 386 -16.43 -3.65 0.76
C ALA A 386 -17.68 -3.34 1.60
N ARG A 387 -17.65 -2.28 2.42
CA ARG A 387 -18.80 -1.79 3.18
C ARG A 387 -19.98 -1.42 2.28
N GLU A 388 -19.73 -0.91 1.08
CA GLU A 388 -20.78 -0.48 0.14
C GLU A 388 -21.62 -1.66 -0.39
N ASP A 389 -21.05 -2.88 -0.45
CA ASP A 389 -21.80 -4.10 -0.79
C ASP A 389 -22.66 -4.53 0.42
N ARG A 390 -23.93 -4.13 0.41
CA ARG A 390 -24.89 -4.38 1.51
C ARG A 390 -25.21 -5.85 1.76
N HIS A 391 -24.91 -6.72 0.82
CA HIS A 391 -25.16 -8.17 0.91
C HIS A 391 -23.94 -8.95 1.39
N LEU A 392 -22.80 -8.29 1.50
CA LEU A 392 -21.56 -8.94 1.92
C LEU A 392 -21.53 -9.13 3.44
N ASN A 393 -21.45 -10.39 3.85
CA ASN A 393 -21.18 -10.80 5.23
C ASN A 393 -20.18 -11.94 5.23
N CYS A 394 -19.04 -11.78 5.88
CA CYS A 394 -17.92 -12.70 5.86
C CYS A 394 -17.91 -13.71 7.02
N ILE A 395 -18.90 -13.66 7.91
CA ILE A 395 -18.89 -14.39 9.17
C ILE A 395 -20.21 -15.14 9.36
N GLU A 396 -20.11 -16.32 9.98
CA GLU A 396 -21.22 -17.02 10.61
C GLU A 396 -21.10 -16.91 12.13
N GLU A 397 -22.16 -16.51 12.81
CA GLU A 397 -22.22 -16.55 14.27
C GLU A 397 -22.26 -18.01 14.72
N VAL A 398 -21.34 -18.40 15.58
CA VAL A 398 -21.36 -19.73 16.19
C VAL A 398 -22.49 -19.75 17.22
N SER A 399 -23.65 -20.29 16.81
CA SER A 399 -24.79 -20.49 17.71
C SER A 399 -24.39 -21.47 18.81
N GLY A 400 -23.96 -20.99 19.98
CA GLY A 400 -23.67 -21.87 21.11
C GLY A 400 -22.68 -21.42 22.17
N VAL A 401 -22.06 -20.26 22.05
CA VAL A 401 -21.27 -19.71 23.17
C VAL A 401 -22.05 -18.55 23.76
N GLY A 402 -22.59 -18.78 24.95
CA GLY A 402 -23.34 -17.76 25.70
C GLY A 402 -22.48 -16.51 25.88
N THR A 403 -23.01 -15.38 25.46
CA THR A 403 -22.46 -14.05 25.76
C THR A 403 -22.14 -13.95 27.25
N PRO A 404 -20.91 -13.58 27.65
CA PRO A 404 -20.66 -13.08 28.98
C PRO A 404 -21.30 -11.69 29.09
N SER A 405 -22.57 -11.66 29.47
CA SER A 405 -23.19 -10.46 29.99
C SER A 405 -22.68 -10.22 31.40
N GLU A 406 -21.56 -9.54 31.52
CA GLU A 406 -21.19 -8.88 32.76
C GLU A 406 -20.85 -7.43 32.50
N THR A 407 -21.85 -6.59 32.73
CA THR A 407 -21.68 -5.19 33.05
C THR A 407 -20.83 -5.06 34.32
N VAL A 408 -19.53 -4.98 34.16
CA VAL A 408 -18.65 -4.53 35.24
C VAL A 408 -18.72 -3.02 35.29
N SER A 409 -19.46 -2.51 36.28
CA SER A 409 -19.44 -1.10 36.63
C SER A 409 -18.03 -0.72 37.10
N LEU A 410 -17.30 -0.01 36.29
CA LEU A 410 -16.02 0.59 36.64
C LEU A 410 -16.23 1.71 37.68
N ARG A 411 -15.95 1.39 38.96
CA ARG A 411 -15.68 2.38 39.97
C ARG A 411 -14.39 3.15 39.58
N SER A 412 -14.53 4.45 39.45
CA SER A 412 -13.43 5.40 39.25
C SER A 412 -12.45 5.36 40.43
N THR A 413 -11.22 4.96 40.17
CA THR A 413 -10.06 5.21 41.01
C THR A 413 -9.14 6.23 40.33
N PRO A 414 -8.52 7.18 41.05
CA PRO A 414 -7.74 8.26 40.45
C PRO A 414 -6.38 7.78 39.91
N PRO A 415 -5.76 8.53 38.97
CA PRO A 415 -4.59 8.07 38.23
C PRO A 415 -3.35 7.99 39.10
N GLY A 416 -2.89 6.76 39.35
CA GLY A 416 -1.56 6.49 39.85
C GLY A 416 -0.56 6.48 38.69
N LYS A 417 0.57 7.12 38.89
CA LYS A 417 1.69 7.22 37.95
C LYS A 417 2.09 5.86 37.40
N ALA A 418 1.86 5.62 36.11
CA ALA A 418 2.39 4.47 35.41
C ALA A 418 3.86 4.71 35.10
N GLY A 419 4.73 3.85 35.62
CA GLY A 419 6.13 3.75 35.20
C GLY A 419 6.24 3.09 33.83
N PRO A 420 7.35 3.25 33.11
CA PRO A 420 7.50 2.73 31.76
C PRO A 420 7.48 1.21 31.73
N LEU A 421 6.68 0.65 30.83
CA LEU A 421 6.64 -0.78 30.52
C LEU A 421 7.97 -1.21 29.90
N PRO A 422 8.55 -2.33 30.31
CA PRO A 422 9.76 -2.84 29.68
C PRO A 422 9.45 -3.40 28.28
N LEU A 423 10.12 -2.84 27.26
CA LEU A 423 10.19 -3.41 25.93
C LEU A 423 10.94 -4.75 26.00
N THR A 424 10.21 -5.84 26.02
CA THR A 424 10.79 -7.17 25.79
C THR A 424 11.03 -7.37 24.31
N MET A 425 12.28 -7.15 23.88
CA MET A 425 12.73 -7.60 22.57
C MET A 425 12.76 -9.14 22.49
N PRO A 426 12.44 -9.73 21.31
CA PRO A 426 12.71 -11.14 21.09
C PRO A 426 14.23 -11.39 21.23
N ARG A 427 14.57 -12.45 21.93
CA ARG A 427 15.92 -12.86 22.32
C ARG A 427 16.75 -13.33 21.12
N ALA A 428 17.24 -12.41 20.31
CA ALA A 428 18.29 -12.67 19.31
C ALA A 428 18.75 -11.35 18.67
N ALA A 429 19.43 -10.55 19.40
CA ALA A 429 20.44 -9.52 19.07
C ALA A 429 20.45 -8.49 20.20
N ARG A 430 21.38 -8.62 21.13
CA ARG A 430 21.68 -7.53 22.05
C ARG A 430 22.60 -6.57 21.32
N VAL A 431 22.05 -5.40 20.96
CA VAL A 431 22.86 -4.24 20.61
C VAL A 431 23.24 -3.56 21.92
N SER A 432 24.50 -3.60 22.32
CA SER A 432 24.99 -2.85 23.48
C SER A 432 25.48 -1.49 23.02
N GLU A 433 24.88 -0.42 23.55
CA GLU A 433 25.40 0.95 23.39
C GLU A 433 26.61 1.14 24.31
N GLY A 434 27.78 1.35 23.72
CA GLY A 434 28.96 1.82 24.43
C GLY A 434 29.02 3.35 24.43
N VAL A 435 28.45 3.99 25.45
CA VAL A 435 28.65 5.44 25.68
C VAL A 435 28.89 5.68 27.16
N PRO A 436 29.89 6.47 27.55
CA PRO A 436 29.97 7.01 28.91
C PRO A 436 28.91 8.09 29.06
N THR A 437 28.05 7.96 30.05
CA THR A 437 27.00 8.90 30.41
C THR A 437 27.54 10.19 30.96
N PRO A 438 26.96 11.34 30.57
CA PRO A 438 26.60 12.38 31.53
C PRO A 438 25.10 12.45 31.71
N ASP A 439 24.68 12.53 32.97
CA ASP A 439 23.31 12.79 33.42
C ASP A 439 22.66 13.93 32.64
N SER A 440 21.53 13.65 32.01
CA SER A 440 20.40 14.58 31.90
C SER A 440 19.17 13.88 31.37
N THR A 441 18.15 13.87 32.19
CA THR A 441 16.74 13.58 31.89
C THR A 441 16.23 14.49 30.77
N ASP A 442 16.00 13.97 29.59
CA ASP A 442 14.84 14.37 28.77
C ASP A 442 14.55 13.30 27.69
N GLY A 443 13.42 12.66 27.83
CA GLY A 443 12.92 11.67 26.88
C GLY A 443 12.12 12.35 25.80
N SER A 444 12.76 12.96 24.81
CA SER A 444 12.08 13.43 23.61
C SER A 444 12.17 12.39 22.52
N VAL A 445 11.06 11.76 22.26
CA VAL A 445 10.77 11.01 21.03
C VAL A 445 10.95 11.96 19.84
N PHE A 446 11.63 11.51 18.83
CA PHE A 446 11.87 12.18 17.56
C PHE A 446 10.57 12.80 17.01
N ASP A 447 10.48 14.15 16.99
CA ASP A 447 9.36 14.89 16.42
C ASP A 447 9.64 15.20 14.93
N PRO A 448 8.88 14.67 13.99
CA PRO A 448 9.08 14.92 12.56
C PRO A 448 8.85 16.39 12.14
N THR A 449 8.31 17.22 13.02
CA THR A 449 7.96 18.62 12.69
C THR A 449 9.10 19.63 12.88
N GLU A 450 10.23 19.23 13.47
CA GLU A 450 11.39 20.15 13.68
C GLU A 450 12.24 20.43 12.43
N TRP A 451 11.85 19.96 11.25
CA TRP A 451 12.61 20.13 10.02
C TRP A 451 12.14 21.32 9.16
N GLU A 452 11.88 22.46 9.78
CA GLU A 452 11.63 23.69 9.01
C GLU A 452 12.93 24.25 8.41
N VAL A 453 13.03 24.15 7.08
CA VAL A 453 14.13 24.75 6.29
C VAL A 453 13.87 26.24 6.13
N LYS A 454 14.72 27.10 6.68
CA LYS A 454 14.77 28.53 6.35
C LYS A 454 15.19 28.70 4.88
N PRO A 455 14.54 29.58 4.09
CA PRO A 455 14.87 29.72 2.68
C PRO A 455 16.20 30.45 2.48
N GLU A 456 17.19 29.78 1.89
CA GLU A 456 18.41 30.40 1.40
C GLU A 456 18.19 31.02 0.01
N LYS A 457 18.85 32.15 -0.20
CA LYS A 457 18.74 33.02 -1.37
C LYS A 457 19.20 32.35 -2.66
N LYS A 458 18.41 32.52 -3.71
CA LYS A 458 18.66 32.11 -5.10
C LYS A 458 20.05 32.54 -5.59
N GLN A 459 20.89 31.57 -5.93
CA GLN A 459 22.02 31.77 -6.85
C GLN A 459 21.68 31.17 -8.23
N LYS A 460 22.14 31.89 -9.25
CA LYS A 460 21.80 31.71 -10.67
C LYS A 460 22.21 30.33 -11.20
N GLN A 461 21.29 29.72 -11.94
CA GLN A 461 21.51 28.54 -12.76
C GLN A 461 22.61 28.75 -13.80
N GLN A 462 23.63 27.90 -13.77
CA GLN A 462 24.46 27.63 -14.95
C GLN A 462 23.95 26.32 -15.57
N LYS A 463 23.74 26.39 -16.88
CA LYS A 463 23.35 25.27 -17.73
C LYS A 463 24.38 24.15 -17.66
N THR A 464 23.94 22.95 -17.32
CA THR A 464 24.66 21.70 -17.59
C THR A 464 23.82 20.86 -18.56
N GLU A 465 24.10 21.03 -19.84
CA GLU A 465 23.70 20.08 -20.87
C GLU A 465 24.60 18.84 -20.80
N LYS A 466 23.98 17.63 -21.00
CA LYS A 466 24.58 16.33 -21.24
C LYS A 466 24.99 15.47 -20.03
N LYS A 467 23.99 15.07 -19.22
CA LYS A 467 24.07 13.81 -18.45
C LYS A 467 22.82 12.91 -18.56
N ASP A 468 21.84 13.30 -19.39
CA ASP A 468 20.50 12.69 -19.38
C ASP A 468 20.39 11.29 -20.02
N ASN A 469 21.36 10.84 -20.81
CA ASN A 469 21.18 9.62 -21.60
C ASN A 469 21.57 8.31 -20.89
N PHE A 470 22.35 8.36 -19.82
CA PHE A 470 22.82 7.13 -19.14
C PHE A 470 21.80 6.63 -18.10
N LEU A 471 21.26 7.53 -17.27
CA LEU A 471 20.26 7.18 -16.24
C LEU A 471 18.94 6.72 -16.88
N VAL A 472 18.45 7.43 -17.88
CA VAL A 472 17.24 7.05 -18.64
C VAL A 472 17.41 5.70 -19.35
N ARG A 473 18.61 5.42 -19.86
CA ARG A 473 18.91 4.15 -20.52
C ARG A 473 19.06 3.00 -19.51
N TRP A 474 19.55 3.30 -18.31
CA TRP A 474 19.70 2.34 -17.23
C TRP A 474 18.35 2.04 -16.57
N THR A 475 17.49 3.04 -16.29
CA THR A 475 16.14 2.85 -15.75
C THR A 475 15.24 2.06 -16.71
N LYS A 476 15.28 2.36 -18.01
CA LYS A 476 14.59 1.55 -19.05
C LYS A 476 15.10 0.11 -19.09
N LYS A 477 16.40 -0.10 -18.94
CA LYS A 477 17.00 -1.44 -18.92
C LYS A 477 16.68 -2.20 -17.64
N SER A 478 16.61 -1.53 -16.49
CA SER A 478 16.26 -2.12 -15.20
C SER A 478 14.77 -2.43 -15.09
N LEU A 479 13.90 -1.55 -15.62
CA LEU A 479 12.45 -1.80 -15.72
C LEU A 479 12.16 -2.99 -16.64
N LYS A 480 12.77 -3.01 -17.82
CA LYS A 480 12.64 -4.13 -18.76
C LYS A 480 13.22 -5.43 -18.21
N ALA A 481 14.36 -5.38 -17.51
CA ALA A 481 14.93 -6.55 -16.83
C ALA A 481 14.06 -7.03 -15.67
N GLY A 482 13.34 -6.14 -14.98
CA GLY A 482 12.34 -6.50 -13.96
C GLY A 482 11.11 -7.18 -14.56
N GLU A 483 10.60 -6.64 -15.67
CA GLU A 483 9.49 -7.24 -16.43
C GLU A 483 9.88 -8.59 -17.03
N ASP A 484 11.06 -8.68 -17.66
CA ASP A 484 11.60 -9.92 -18.22
C ASP A 484 11.89 -10.97 -17.12
N PHE A 485 12.33 -10.53 -15.92
CA PHE A 485 12.57 -11.42 -14.79
C PHE A 485 11.28 -12.00 -14.22
N VAL A 486 10.22 -11.20 -14.09
CA VAL A 486 8.92 -11.68 -13.60
C VAL A 486 8.22 -12.51 -14.68
N GLY A 487 8.25 -12.09 -15.95
CA GLY A 487 7.78 -12.89 -17.07
C GLY A 487 8.50 -14.24 -17.13
N GLY A 488 9.84 -14.24 -17.08
CA GLY A 488 10.64 -15.47 -17.05
C GLY A 488 10.48 -16.31 -15.78
N LEU A 489 10.03 -15.72 -14.66
CA LEU A 489 9.68 -16.48 -13.45
C LEU A 489 8.34 -17.21 -13.63
N TYR A 490 7.37 -16.58 -14.28
CA TYR A 490 6.11 -17.22 -14.62
C TYR A 490 6.28 -18.29 -15.72
N ASP A 491 7.09 -18.03 -16.74
CA ASP A 491 7.38 -19.00 -17.82
C ASP A 491 8.13 -20.25 -17.30
N LYS A 492 9.10 -20.09 -16.41
CA LYS A 492 9.80 -21.21 -15.74
C LYS A 492 8.94 -22.00 -14.76
N MET A 493 7.80 -21.44 -14.32
CA MET A 493 6.82 -22.15 -13.50
C MET A 493 5.82 -22.95 -14.36
N GLU A 494 5.79 -22.73 -15.68
CA GLU A 494 5.00 -23.53 -16.63
C GLU A 494 5.75 -24.78 -17.11
N GLU A 495 7.08 -24.82 -17.03
CA GLU A 495 7.93 -25.94 -17.47
C GLU A 495 8.20 -26.99 -16.36
N ASN A 496 7.73 -26.79 -15.11
CA ASN A 496 7.80 -27.71 -14.00
C ASN A 496 6.40 -27.92 -13.38
#